data_bded4a08bef7dff0dbb3b6ce5e6e7947
#
_entry.id   bded4a08bef7dff0dbb3b6ce5e6e7947
#
_cell.length_a   1.000
_cell.length_b   1.000
_cell.length_c   1.000
_cell.angle_alpha   90.00
_cell.angle_beta   90.00
_cell.angle_gamma   90.00
#
_symmetry.space_group_name_H-M   'P 1'
#
loop_
_entity.id
_entity.type
_entity.pdbx_description
1 polymer ?
#
loop_
_entity_poly.entity_id
_entity_poly.type
_entity_poly.pdbx_seq_one_letter_code
_entity_poly.pdbx_strand_id
1 'polypeptide(L)'
;MYNESIKKTLSKKLQFHLRERERTMRIKYEDMVKEFARVLEKKGFCAEDAQNAAIIFAQNSLAGVYSHGLNRFPRVVSYLEKGEIDPDARATCEASMGSIERWDGHRGFGPLNAKRAMDRACELAKENGVGVVALGNNNHWMRGGTYGWLAADNGCIGICWSNTMPNMPAWGGKDRRIGNNPLIMAVPRSNGEHAMIDCAVSQFSYGKIENCRLNGQQLPVPGGYDSNGNLTTDPAEIEKTWRVLPMGYWKGSGLSIILDMIATVLSNGNSVAKIGTFGDEIGLTQIMIAIDPTRFNTVEETDAIVDAIIADVKSSEPAAEGVSVMYPGEPELKSIKANKEEGIPVVDEVWESVLAM
;
A
#
# COMPACT_ATOMS: atom_id res chain seq x y z
N MET A 1 -37.65 6.24 18.96
CA MET A 1 -36.61 5.62 19.86
C MET A 1 -35.38 5.14 19.15
N TYR A 2 -35.43 4.44 18.00
CA TYR A 2 -34.23 3.96 17.27
C TYR A 2 -33.34 5.10 16.71
N ASN A 3 -33.96 6.18 16.23
CA ASN A 3 -33.27 7.31 15.60
C ASN A 3 -32.52 8.23 16.60
N GLU A 4 -32.99 8.36 17.84
CA GLU A 4 -32.29 9.20 18.86
C GLU A 4 -31.05 8.54 19.45
N SER A 5 -31.03 7.22 19.57
CA SER A 5 -29.86 6.46 20.02
C SER A 5 -28.73 6.55 19.02
N ILE A 6 -29.03 6.47 17.72
CA ILE A 6 -28.06 6.62 16.63
C ILE A 6 -27.50 8.05 16.59
N LYS A 7 -28.34 9.07 16.72
CA LYS A 7 -27.90 10.49 16.75
C LYS A 7 -27.01 10.78 17.97
N LYS A 8 -27.33 10.25 19.15
CA LYS A 8 -26.47 10.37 20.34
C LYS A 8 -25.13 9.63 20.21
N THR A 9 -25.12 8.48 19.57
CA THR A 9 -23.89 7.69 19.31
C THR A 9 -23.00 8.38 18.28
N LEU A 10 -23.58 8.95 17.22
CA LEU A 10 -22.85 9.74 16.21
C LEU A 10 -22.31 11.04 16.79
N SER A 11 -23.06 11.75 17.64
CA SER A 11 -22.60 12.97 18.33
C SER A 11 -21.46 12.67 19.29
N LYS A 12 -21.53 11.57 20.06
CA LYS A 12 -20.45 11.13 20.96
C LYS A 12 -19.19 10.69 20.18
N LYS A 13 -19.36 9.98 19.05
CA LYS A 13 -18.24 9.63 18.16
C LYS A 13 -17.59 10.87 17.56
N LEU A 14 -18.38 11.84 17.10
CA LEU A 14 -17.85 13.07 16.53
C LEU A 14 -17.10 13.91 17.59
N GLN A 15 -17.64 14.01 18.81
CA GLN A 15 -16.97 14.68 19.92
C GLN A 15 -15.70 13.94 20.40
N PHE A 16 -15.71 12.62 20.39
CA PHE A 16 -14.53 11.81 20.69
C PHE A 16 -13.43 12.02 19.63
N HIS A 17 -13.76 11.97 18.34
CA HIS A 17 -12.83 12.22 17.25
C HIS A 17 -12.27 13.66 17.24
N LEU A 18 -13.09 14.64 17.63
CA LEU A 18 -12.64 16.03 17.77
C LEU A 18 -11.64 16.16 18.94
N ARG A 19 -11.89 15.50 20.08
CA ARG A 19 -10.98 15.50 21.23
C ARG A 19 -9.67 14.74 20.98
N GLU A 20 -9.70 13.64 20.20
CA GLU A 20 -8.48 12.95 19.77
C GLU A 20 -7.69 13.80 18.80
N ARG A 21 -8.33 14.48 17.85
CA ARG A 21 -7.66 15.45 16.95
C ARG A 21 -6.94 16.58 17.72
N GLU A 22 -7.51 17.03 18.82
CA GLU A 22 -6.90 18.10 19.66
C GLU A 22 -5.70 17.63 20.51
N ARG A 23 -5.51 16.31 20.70
CA ARG A 23 -4.45 15.72 21.55
C ARG A 23 -3.34 15.04 20.78
N THR A 24 -3.50 14.79 19.48
CA THR A 24 -2.51 14.08 18.67
C THR A 24 -1.44 15.08 18.18
N MET A 25 -0.17 14.79 18.48
CA MET A 25 0.95 15.55 17.92
C MET A 25 0.85 15.55 16.38
N ARG A 26 1.15 16.68 15.76
CA ARG A 26 1.17 16.82 14.31
C ARG A 26 2.51 17.33 13.85
N ILE A 27 3.06 16.70 12.83
CA ILE A 27 4.40 17.00 12.29
C ILE A 27 4.23 17.50 10.86
N LYS A 28 4.96 18.56 10.52
CA LYS A 28 5.01 19.06 9.15
C LYS A 28 5.66 18.02 8.24
N TYR A 29 5.19 17.95 7.01
CA TYR A 29 5.72 17.01 6.02
C TYR A 29 7.24 17.15 5.85
N GLU A 30 7.73 18.38 5.75
CA GLU A 30 9.15 18.69 5.56
C GLU A 30 10.02 18.24 6.73
N ASP A 31 9.52 18.41 7.97
CA ASP A 31 10.22 17.96 9.17
C ASP A 31 10.29 16.44 9.24
N MET A 32 9.21 15.75 8.83
CA MET A 32 9.18 14.29 8.76
C MET A 32 10.17 13.76 7.72
N VAL A 33 10.21 14.35 6.52
CA VAL A 33 11.19 14.02 5.49
C VAL A 33 12.62 14.20 6.01
N LYS A 34 12.90 15.33 6.64
CA LYS A 34 14.23 15.65 7.19
C LYS A 34 14.68 14.60 8.21
N GLU A 35 13.81 14.21 9.14
CA GLU A 35 14.19 13.24 10.18
C GLU A 35 14.36 11.83 9.62
N PHE A 36 13.52 11.42 8.68
CA PHE A 36 13.70 10.12 8.00
C PHE A 36 15.00 10.08 7.19
N ALA A 37 15.33 11.15 6.46
CA ALA A 37 16.58 11.23 5.72
C ALA A 37 17.79 11.17 6.66
N ARG A 38 17.79 11.92 7.77
CA ARG A 38 18.84 11.89 8.81
C ARG A 38 19.09 10.48 9.32
N VAL A 39 18.02 9.74 9.63
CA VAL A 39 18.13 8.35 10.14
C VAL A 39 18.69 7.42 9.06
N LEU A 40 18.22 7.53 7.82
CA LEU A 40 18.66 6.67 6.70
C LEU A 40 20.14 6.93 6.35
N GLU A 41 20.60 8.19 6.37
CA GLU A 41 22.01 8.52 6.19
C GLU A 41 22.89 7.87 7.28
N LYS A 42 22.45 7.91 8.55
CA LYS A 42 23.13 7.19 9.63
C LYS A 42 23.17 5.67 9.44
N LYS A 43 22.24 5.11 8.65
CA LYS A 43 22.18 3.68 8.33
C LYS A 43 22.87 3.32 7.02
N GLY A 44 23.67 4.22 6.46
CA GLY A 44 24.56 3.94 5.33
C GLY A 44 24.04 4.36 3.96
N PHE A 45 22.84 4.97 3.86
CA PHE A 45 22.38 5.48 2.58
C PHE A 45 23.19 6.71 2.14
N CYS A 46 23.46 6.84 0.85
CA CYS A 46 23.91 8.12 0.30
C CYS A 46 22.78 9.18 0.43
N ALA A 47 23.14 10.46 0.45
CA ALA A 47 22.20 11.56 0.69
C ALA A 47 21.02 11.55 -0.29
N GLU A 48 21.25 11.24 -1.56
CA GLU A 48 20.20 11.18 -2.59
C GLU A 48 19.19 10.06 -2.30
N ASP A 49 19.66 8.84 -2.04
CA ASP A 49 18.79 7.69 -1.76
C ASP A 49 18.09 7.85 -0.40
N ALA A 50 18.76 8.42 0.62
CA ALA A 50 18.15 8.76 1.90
C ALA A 50 16.99 9.74 1.74
N GLN A 51 17.19 10.80 0.95
CA GLN A 51 16.16 11.80 0.67
C GLN A 51 14.98 11.19 -0.11
N ASN A 52 15.24 10.42 -1.16
CA ASN A 52 14.20 9.76 -1.96
C ASN A 52 13.39 8.76 -1.13
N ALA A 53 14.05 7.96 -0.30
CA ALA A 53 13.39 7.03 0.61
C ALA A 53 12.54 7.76 1.66
N ALA A 54 13.08 8.80 2.26
CA ALA A 54 12.39 9.64 3.25
C ALA A 54 11.10 10.25 2.67
N ILE A 55 11.16 10.75 1.44
CA ILE A 55 10.00 11.27 0.71
C ILE A 55 8.92 10.20 0.59
N ILE A 56 9.26 8.97 0.21
CA ILE A 56 8.29 7.88 0.06
C ILE A 56 7.57 7.61 1.39
N PHE A 57 8.29 7.47 2.51
CA PHE A 57 7.68 7.25 3.82
C PHE A 57 6.81 8.42 4.28
N ALA A 58 7.28 9.65 4.10
CA ALA A 58 6.54 10.83 4.48
C ALA A 58 5.28 11.03 3.62
N GLN A 59 5.35 10.77 2.30
CA GLN A 59 4.19 10.80 1.40
C GLN A 59 3.14 9.75 1.78
N ASN A 60 3.55 8.55 2.21
CA ASN A 60 2.61 7.54 2.70
C ASN A 60 1.87 8.02 3.95
N SER A 61 2.58 8.67 4.88
CA SER A 61 1.97 9.27 6.07
C SER A 61 1.08 10.45 5.71
N LEU A 62 1.51 11.30 4.78
CA LEU A 62 0.73 12.44 4.28
C LEU A 62 -0.60 11.99 3.65
N ALA A 63 -0.58 10.89 2.92
CA ALA A 63 -1.77 10.26 2.31
C ALA A 63 -2.68 9.53 3.31
N GLY A 64 -2.33 9.53 4.61
CA GLY A 64 -3.11 8.85 5.65
C GLY A 64 -2.84 7.34 5.78
N VAL A 65 -1.79 6.82 5.10
CA VAL A 65 -1.42 5.40 5.15
C VAL A 65 -0.25 5.20 6.14
N TYR A 66 -0.51 5.52 7.40
CA TYR A 66 0.49 5.54 8.47
C TYR A 66 1.19 4.20 8.70
N SER A 67 0.48 3.09 8.49
CA SER A 67 1.01 1.71 8.61
C SER A 67 2.14 1.38 7.63
N HIS A 68 2.28 2.14 6.56
CA HIS A 68 3.34 2.02 5.54
C HIS A 68 4.18 3.30 5.42
N GLY A 69 3.96 4.25 6.34
CA GLY A 69 4.72 5.47 6.55
C GLY A 69 5.45 5.43 7.90
N LEU A 70 5.19 6.43 8.75
CA LEU A 70 5.84 6.59 10.05
C LEU A 70 5.79 5.33 10.91
N ASN A 71 4.63 4.67 11.05
CA ASN A 71 4.49 3.52 11.95
C ASN A 71 5.31 2.30 11.50
N ARG A 72 5.69 2.23 10.23
CA ARG A 72 6.53 1.14 9.69
C ARG A 72 8.02 1.47 9.73
N PHE A 73 8.38 2.74 9.78
CA PHE A 73 9.76 3.20 9.66
C PHE A 73 10.72 2.57 10.70
N PRO A 74 10.40 2.51 12.01
CA PRO A 74 11.28 1.87 13.00
C PRO A 74 11.58 0.40 12.69
N ARG A 75 10.59 -0.35 12.18
CA ARG A 75 10.77 -1.74 11.78
C ARG A 75 11.73 -1.88 10.59
N VAL A 76 11.64 -0.96 9.63
CA VAL A 76 12.55 -0.97 8.47
C VAL A 76 13.98 -0.65 8.91
N VAL A 77 14.15 0.29 9.85
CA VAL A 77 15.46 0.57 10.45
C VAL A 77 16.02 -0.68 11.14
N SER A 78 15.19 -1.46 11.84
CA SER A 78 15.64 -2.70 12.45
C SER A 78 16.10 -3.76 11.44
N TYR A 79 15.52 -3.81 10.25
CA TYR A 79 15.97 -4.70 9.18
C TYR A 79 17.31 -4.26 8.57
N LEU A 80 17.56 -2.96 8.47
CA LEU A 80 18.89 -2.43 8.10
C LEU A 80 19.95 -2.81 9.14
N GLU A 81 19.63 -2.67 10.43
CA GLU A 81 20.54 -3.03 11.52
C GLU A 81 20.87 -4.53 11.58
N LYS A 82 19.95 -5.38 11.17
CA LYS A 82 20.15 -6.83 11.07
C LYS A 82 20.88 -7.27 9.79
N GLY A 83 21.10 -6.35 8.83
CA GLY A 83 21.68 -6.68 7.52
C GLY A 83 20.71 -7.44 6.59
N GLU A 84 19.42 -7.41 6.86
CA GLU A 84 18.38 -8.02 6.01
C GLU A 84 18.09 -7.16 4.77
N ILE A 85 18.36 -5.87 4.85
CA ILE A 85 18.30 -4.89 3.77
C ILE A 85 19.69 -4.33 3.55
N ASP A 86 20.18 -4.43 2.31
CA ASP A 86 21.42 -3.78 1.90
C ASP A 86 21.11 -2.36 1.38
N PRO A 87 21.58 -1.30 2.04
CA PRO A 87 21.31 0.08 1.64
C PRO A 87 21.96 0.46 0.31
N ASP A 88 23.06 -0.20 -0.08
CA ASP A 88 23.81 0.07 -1.31
C ASP A 88 23.33 -0.76 -2.50
N ALA A 89 22.61 -1.86 -2.26
CA ALA A 89 22.14 -2.75 -3.31
C ALA A 89 21.05 -2.11 -4.15
N ARG A 90 21.30 -2.01 -5.45
CA ARG A 90 20.38 -1.49 -6.45
C ARG A 90 19.95 -2.60 -7.39
N ALA A 91 18.67 -2.59 -7.73
CA ALA A 91 18.14 -3.54 -8.69
C ALA A 91 18.84 -3.40 -10.06
N THR A 92 19.14 -4.54 -10.68
CA THR A 92 19.75 -4.62 -12.00
C THR A 92 18.89 -5.42 -12.97
N CYS A 93 18.88 -5.01 -14.25
CA CYS A 93 18.21 -5.76 -15.32
C CYS A 93 19.04 -7.00 -15.66
N GLU A 94 18.44 -8.19 -15.52
CA GLU A 94 19.05 -9.47 -15.85
C GLU A 94 18.69 -9.96 -17.26
N ALA A 95 17.48 -9.59 -17.73
CA ALA A 95 17.02 -9.96 -19.07
C ALA A 95 16.02 -8.93 -19.58
N SER A 96 16.08 -8.66 -20.88
CA SER A 96 15.17 -7.75 -21.58
C SER A 96 14.67 -8.38 -22.87
N MET A 97 13.37 -8.24 -23.13
CA MET A 97 12.74 -8.70 -24.35
C MET A 97 11.67 -7.69 -24.80
N GLY A 98 12.05 -6.78 -25.67
CA GLY A 98 11.18 -5.69 -26.11
C GLY A 98 10.74 -4.82 -24.93
N SER A 99 9.46 -4.78 -24.65
CA SER A 99 8.86 -3.98 -23.56
C SER A 99 8.81 -4.69 -22.18
N ILE A 100 9.46 -5.84 -22.04
CA ILE A 100 9.44 -6.62 -20.81
C ILE A 100 10.87 -6.82 -20.30
N GLU A 101 11.12 -6.45 -19.05
CA GLU A 101 12.40 -6.64 -18.38
C GLU A 101 12.24 -7.47 -17.10
N ARG A 102 13.25 -8.30 -16.83
CA ARG A 102 13.42 -9.02 -15.55
C ARG A 102 14.56 -8.40 -14.79
N TRP A 103 14.31 -8.07 -13.52
CA TRP A 103 15.28 -7.45 -12.65
C TRP A 103 15.50 -8.26 -11.38
N ASP A 104 16.75 -8.26 -10.85
CA ASP A 104 17.07 -8.72 -9.49
C ASP A 104 17.21 -7.50 -8.57
N GLY A 105 16.48 -7.50 -7.47
CA GLY A 105 16.50 -6.45 -6.44
C GLY A 105 17.67 -6.57 -5.46
N HIS A 106 18.45 -7.66 -5.49
CA HIS A 106 19.62 -7.92 -4.63
C HIS A 106 19.36 -7.73 -3.13
N ARG A 107 18.11 -7.93 -2.67
CA ARG A 107 17.66 -7.61 -1.29
C ARG A 107 17.94 -6.16 -0.88
N GLY A 108 18.03 -5.27 -1.82
CA GLY A 108 18.20 -3.85 -1.59
C GLY A 108 16.96 -3.21 -0.96
N PHE A 109 17.00 -1.89 -0.84
CA PHE A 109 15.93 -1.14 -0.23
C PHE A 109 14.67 -1.16 -1.12
N GLY A 110 13.64 -1.90 -0.66
CA GLY A 110 12.44 -2.18 -1.43
C GLY A 110 11.78 -0.97 -2.08
N PRO A 111 11.54 0.13 -1.35
CA PRO A 111 10.90 1.32 -1.91
C PRO A 111 11.67 1.95 -3.08
N LEU A 112 12.99 2.06 -2.99
CA LEU A 112 13.80 2.67 -4.04
C LEU A 112 13.88 1.79 -5.29
N ASN A 113 14.07 0.48 -5.10
CA ASN A 113 14.09 -0.47 -6.21
C ASN A 113 12.73 -0.54 -6.92
N ALA A 114 11.62 -0.54 -6.17
CA ALA A 114 10.28 -0.51 -6.76
C ALA A 114 10.00 0.79 -7.51
N LYS A 115 10.48 1.95 -7.00
CA LYS A 115 10.39 3.22 -7.72
C LYS A 115 11.13 3.15 -9.05
N ARG A 116 12.40 2.71 -9.04
CA ARG A 116 13.21 2.56 -10.28
C ARG A 116 12.55 1.61 -11.27
N ALA A 117 11.97 0.51 -10.79
CA ALA A 117 11.27 -0.46 -11.63
C ALA A 117 10.00 0.13 -12.28
N MET A 118 9.22 0.95 -11.55
CA MET A 118 8.05 1.61 -12.13
C MET A 118 8.45 2.74 -13.08
N ASP A 119 9.47 3.54 -12.74
CA ASP A 119 10.01 4.55 -13.65
C ASP A 119 10.41 3.90 -14.98
N ARG A 120 11.14 2.77 -14.91
CA ARG A 120 11.54 2.03 -16.10
C ARG A 120 10.36 1.46 -16.89
N ALA A 121 9.35 0.94 -16.21
CA ALA A 121 8.12 0.48 -16.87
C ALA A 121 7.43 1.63 -17.62
N CYS A 122 7.40 2.84 -17.05
CA CYS A 122 6.86 4.04 -17.72
C CYS A 122 7.68 4.43 -18.94
N GLU A 123 9.02 4.40 -18.86
CA GLU A 123 9.90 4.66 -20.03
C GLU A 123 9.59 3.68 -21.16
N LEU A 124 9.57 2.37 -20.86
CA LEU A 124 9.23 1.35 -21.85
C LEU A 124 7.82 1.54 -22.44
N ALA A 125 6.86 1.98 -21.62
CA ALA A 125 5.51 2.28 -22.08
C ALA A 125 5.50 3.48 -23.07
N LYS A 126 6.27 4.52 -22.78
CA LYS A 126 6.42 5.68 -23.71
C LYS A 126 7.06 5.28 -25.03
N GLU A 127 7.98 4.32 -25.03
CA GLU A 127 8.61 3.80 -26.23
C GLU A 127 7.69 2.86 -27.02
N ASN A 128 7.04 1.91 -26.34
CA ASN A 128 6.42 0.74 -26.95
C ASN A 128 4.88 0.68 -26.77
N GLY A 129 4.27 1.63 -26.03
CA GLY A 129 2.86 1.61 -25.66
C GLY A 129 2.59 0.86 -24.35
N VAL A 130 3.42 -0.12 -23.98
CA VAL A 130 3.38 -0.87 -22.73
C VAL A 130 4.79 -1.17 -22.24
N GLY A 131 5.00 -1.10 -20.94
CA GLY A 131 6.24 -1.50 -20.29
C GLY A 131 5.96 -2.42 -19.10
N VAL A 132 6.77 -3.45 -18.93
CA VAL A 132 6.66 -4.41 -17.83
C VAL A 132 8.04 -4.62 -17.21
N VAL A 133 8.13 -4.44 -15.88
CA VAL A 133 9.33 -4.81 -15.12
C VAL A 133 8.93 -5.82 -14.05
N ALA A 134 9.51 -7.01 -14.14
CA ALA A 134 9.34 -8.09 -13.17
C ALA A 134 10.55 -8.09 -12.22
N LEU A 135 10.37 -7.57 -11.00
CA LEU A 135 11.40 -7.36 -10.01
C LEU A 135 11.38 -8.51 -8.98
N GLY A 136 12.34 -9.42 -9.06
CA GLY A 136 12.55 -10.50 -8.08
C GLY A 136 13.52 -10.11 -6.97
N ASN A 137 13.57 -10.94 -5.91
CA ASN A 137 14.56 -10.84 -4.82
C ASN A 137 14.70 -9.41 -4.23
N ASN A 138 13.59 -8.68 -4.16
CA ASN A 138 13.54 -7.36 -3.56
C ASN A 138 13.03 -7.45 -2.12
N ASN A 139 13.01 -6.33 -1.39
CA ASN A 139 12.40 -6.23 -0.09
C ASN A 139 11.04 -5.53 -0.14
N HIS A 140 10.36 -5.44 1.00
CA HIS A 140 9.04 -4.86 1.11
C HIS A 140 9.04 -3.41 0.59
N TRP A 141 8.18 -3.10 -0.36
CA TRP A 141 8.09 -1.81 -1.07
C TRP A 141 7.29 -0.72 -0.34
N MET A 142 6.79 -1.01 0.88
CA MET A 142 5.88 -0.20 1.67
C MET A 142 4.49 -0.11 1.03
N ARG A 143 3.99 1.07 0.71
CA ARG A 143 2.69 1.27 0.11
C ARG A 143 2.75 1.05 -1.41
N GLY A 144 2.00 0.09 -1.92
CA GLY A 144 1.93 -0.17 -3.36
C GLY A 144 1.34 1.00 -4.16
N GLY A 145 0.37 1.70 -3.58
CA GLY A 145 -0.25 2.89 -4.18
C GLY A 145 0.73 4.01 -4.57
N THR A 146 1.90 4.07 -3.92
CA THR A 146 2.98 4.99 -4.31
C THR A 146 3.40 4.78 -5.76
N TYR A 147 3.52 3.54 -6.20
CA TYR A 147 3.97 3.20 -7.56
C TYR A 147 2.85 3.30 -8.58
N GLY A 148 1.60 3.00 -8.19
CA GLY A 148 0.44 3.30 -9.03
C GLY A 148 0.31 4.80 -9.29
N TRP A 149 0.48 5.62 -8.25
CA TRP A 149 0.47 7.07 -8.36
C TRP A 149 1.61 7.58 -9.23
N LEU A 150 2.82 7.05 -9.02
CA LEU A 150 4.00 7.37 -9.83
C LEU A 150 3.77 7.11 -11.33
N ALA A 151 3.16 5.97 -11.68
CA ALA A 151 2.81 5.69 -13.07
C ALA A 151 1.81 6.71 -13.62
N ALA A 152 0.79 7.07 -12.83
CA ALA A 152 -0.21 8.05 -13.22
C ALA A 152 0.37 9.48 -13.36
N ASP A 153 1.28 9.89 -12.47
CA ASP A 153 2.02 11.16 -12.57
C ASP A 153 2.86 11.22 -13.88
N ASN A 154 3.36 10.07 -14.36
CA ASN A 154 4.01 9.93 -15.65
C ASN A 154 3.03 9.81 -16.83
N GLY A 155 1.72 10.01 -16.60
CA GLY A 155 0.66 9.92 -17.61
C GLY A 155 0.41 8.51 -18.13
N CYS A 156 0.77 7.47 -17.36
CA CYS A 156 0.55 6.07 -17.67
C CYS A 156 -0.55 5.47 -16.81
N ILE A 157 -1.32 4.53 -17.34
CA ILE A 157 -2.10 3.61 -16.51
C ILE A 157 -1.10 2.69 -15.82
N GLY A 158 -1.13 2.63 -14.49
CA GLY A 158 -0.26 1.77 -13.68
C GLY A 158 -1.01 0.55 -13.16
N ILE A 159 -0.42 -0.64 -13.30
CA ILE A 159 -0.90 -1.87 -12.66
C ILE A 159 0.31 -2.52 -12.00
N CYS A 160 0.27 -2.68 -10.69
CA CYS A 160 1.39 -3.33 -10.00
C CYS A 160 0.91 -4.15 -8.81
N TRP A 161 1.70 -5.14 -8.43
CA TRP A 161 1.44 -5.95 -7.25
C TRP A 161 2.72 -6.52 -6.68
N SER A 162 2.64 -6.97 -5.42
CA SER A 162 3.72 -7.68 -4.74
C SER A 162 3.19 -8.98 -4.17
N ASN A 163 3.99 -10.03 -4.17
CA ASN A 163 3.72 -11.11 -3.26
C ASN A 163 4.22 -10.76 -1.84
N THR A 164 3.87 -11.58 -0.86
CA THR A 164 4.19 -11.39 0.56
C THR A 164 4.57 -12.73 1.18
N MET A 165 4.94 -12.74 2.45
CA MET A 165 5.01 -14.00 3.21
C MET A 165 3.60 -14.63 3.36
N PRO A 166 3.50 -15.96 3.62
CA PRO A 166 2.22 -16.63 3.85
C PRO A 166 1.49 -16.03 5.05
N ASN A 167 0.37 -15.38 4.84
CA ASN A 167 -0.39 -14.69 5.89
C ASN A 167 -1.90 -14.94 5.84
N MET A 168 -2.38 -15.73 4.86
CA MET A 168 -3.78 -16.14 4.74
C MET A 168 -3.89 -17.64 4.46
N PRO A 169 -4.95 -18.32 4.92
CA PRO A 169 -5.32 -19.64 4.42
C PRO A 169 -5.88 -19.51 3.00
N ALA A 170 -5.55 -20.46 2.14
CA ALA A 170 -6.29 -20.64 0.90
C ALA A 170 -7.75 -21.04 1.21
N TRP A 171 -8.69 -20.69 0.32
CA TRP A 171 -10.08 -21.04 0.53
C TRP A 171 -10.26 -22.56 0.66
N GLY A 172 -10.86 -23.01 1.76
CA GLY A 172 -10.97 -24.42 2.14
C GLY A 172 -9.79 -24.96 2.95
N GLY A 173 -8.70 -24.20 3.11
CA GLY A 173 -7.55 -24.56 3.93
C GLY A 173 -7.65 -24.05 5.37
N LYS A 174 -6.82 -24.61 6.26
CA LYS A 174 -6.75 -24.23 7.68
C LYS A 174 -5.49 -23.46 8.05
N ASP A 175 -4.42 -23.64 7.30
CA ASP A 175 -3.10 -23.05 7.54
C ASP A 175 -2.80 -21.94 6.52
N ARG A 176 -1.89 -21.07 6.87
CA ARG A 176 -1.46 -19.95 6.02
C ARG A 176 -0.58 -20.48 4.89
N ARG A 177 -1.04 -20.34 3.66
CA ARG A 177 -0.33 -20.79 2.45
C ARG A 177 -0.23 -19.75 1.37
N ILE A 178 -1.08 -18.73 1.39
CA ILE A 178 -1.12 -17.66 0.41
C ILE A 178 -0.83 -16.30 1.06
N GLY A 179 -0.35 -15.36 0.29
CA GLY A 179 -0.11 -13.99 0.71
C GLY A 179 -1.34 -13.12 0.53
N ASN A 180 -1.39 -11.98 1.20
CA ASN A 180 -2.42 -10.96 0.93
C ASN A 180 -2.11 -10.09 -0.30
N ASN A 181 -1.05 -10.36 -0.99
CA ASN A 181 -0.58 -9.94 -2.31
C ASN A 181 -1.29 -8.67 -2.83
N PRO A 182 -0.94 -7.46 -2.32
CA PRO A 182 -1.65 -6.24 -2.66
C PRO A 182 -1.59 -5.95 -4.16
N LEU A 183 -2.75 -5.65 -4.74
CA LEU A 183 -2.93 -5.27 -6.14
C LEU A 183 -3.29 -3.78 -6.22
N ILE A 184 -2.58 -3.07 -7.08
CA ILE A 184 -2.73 -1.65 -7.32
C ILE A 184 -3.08 -1.43 -8.79
N MET A 185 -4.06 -0.57 -9.04
CA MET A 185 -4.38 -0.08 -10.36
C MET A 185 -4.63 1.43 -10.29
N ALA A 186 -4.01 2.17 -11.20
CA ALA A 186 -4.14 3.62 -11.26
C ALA A 186 -4.41 4.08 -12.68
N VAL A 187 -5.27 5.09 -12.82
CA VAL A 187 -5.60 5.74 -14.08
C VAL A 187 -5.23 7.22 -13.97
N PRO A 188 -4.43 7.77 -14.90
CA PRO A 188 -3.97 9.14 -14.85
C PRO A 188 -5.11 10.14 -15.09
N ARG A 189 -5.00 11.32 -14.47
CA ARG A 189 -5.75 12.54 -14.79
C ARG A 189 -4.77 13.71 -14.80
N SER A 190 -4.90 14.60 -15.78
CA SER A 190 -3.96 15.72 -15.97
C SER A 190 -3.94 16.71 -14.80
N ASN A 191 -5.02 16.76 -14.00
CA ASN A 191 -5.10 17.57 -12.80
C ASN A 191 -4.37 17.01 -11.57
N GLY A 192 -3.75 15.81 -11.68
CA GLY A 192 -3.05 15.11 -10.59
C GLY A 192 -3.97 14.41 -9.58
N GLU A 193 -5.29 14.52 -9.72
CA GLU A 193 -6.25 13.79 -8.87
C GLU A 193 -6.59 12.43 -9.47
N HIS A 194 -5.59 11.57 -9.56
CA HIS A 194 -5.70 10.26 -10.20
C HIS A 194 -6.74 9.36 -9.53
N ALA A 195 -7.35 8.47 -10.33
CA ALA A 195 -8.15 7.38 -9.79
C ALA A 195 -7.23 6.19 -9.50
N MET A 196 -7.20 5.71 -8.25
CA MET A 196 -6.30 4.63 -7.85
C MET A 196 -6.91 3.75 -6.77
N ILE A 197 -6.86 2.43 -6.99
CA ILE A 197 -7.11 1.44 -5.94
C ILE A 197 -5.78 0.83 -5.48
N ASP A 198 -5.60 0.75 -4.17
CA ASP A 198 -4.51 0.01 -3.51
C ASP A 198 -5.15 -0.91 -2.47
N CYS A 199 -5.23 -2.19 -2.77
CA CYS A 199 -5.91 -3.13 -1.89
C CYS A 199 -5.15 -4.44 -1.73
N ALA A 200 -4.97 -4.83 -0.47
CA ALA A 200 -4.63 -6.20 -0.16
C ALA A 200 -5.76 -7.14 -0.61
N VAL A 201 -5.44 -8.37 -1.01
CA VAL A 201 -6.44 -9.38 -1.41
C VAL A 201 -7.11 -10.05 -0.20
N SER A 202 -6.83 -9.56 1.01
CA SER A 202 -7.55 -9.92 2.24
C SER A 202 -8.80 -9.05 2.44
N GLN A 203 -9.80 -9.59 3.16
CA GLN A 203 -11.06 -8.88 3.49
C GLN A 203 -10.82 -7.56 4.23
N PHE A 204 -9.85 -7.56 5.14
CA PHE A 204 -9.33 -6.37 5.83
C PHE A 204 -7.80 -6.44 5.88
N SER A 205 -7.15 -5.29 5.88
CA SER A 205 -5.73 -5.21 6.17
C SER A 205 -5.45 -5.52 7.64
N TYR A 206 -4.27 -6.04 7.95
CA TYR A 206 -3.84 -6.27 9.34
C TYR A 206 -3.92 -4.99 10.17
N GLY A 207 -3.53 -3.83 9.61
CA GLY A 207 -3.64 -2.55 10.31
C GLY A 207 -5.08 -2.15 10.63
N LYS A 208 -6.07 -2.51 9.78
CA LYS A 208 -7.50 -2.28 10.09
C LYS A 208 -7.97 -3.18 11.22
N ILE A 209 -7.55 -4.45 11.24
CA ILE A 209 -7.89 -5.41 12.29
C ILE A 209 -7.32 -4.94 13.63
N GLU A 210 -6.03 -4.59 13.67
CA GLU A 210 -5.37 -4.04 14.86
C GLU A 210 -6.06 -2.78 15.38
N ASN A 211 -6.39 -1.85 14.50
CA ASN A 211 -7.07 -0.60 14.87
C ASN A 211 -8.47 -0.87 15.48
N CYS A 212 -9.23 -1.83 14.92
CA CYS A 212 -10.49 -2.24 15.53
C CYS A 212 -10.28 -2.84 16.94
N ARG A 213 -9.26 -3.68 17.12
CA ARG A 213 -8.93 -4.27 18.44
C ARG A 213 -8.56 -3.20 19.47
N LEU A 214 -7.65 -2.28 19.10
CA LEU A 214 -7.21 -1.21 20.01
C LEU A 214 -8.36 -0.29 20.42
N ASN A 215 -9.33 -0.07 19.54
CA ASN A 215 -10.52 0.74 19.84
C ASN A 215 -11.68 -0.08 20.43
N GLY A 216 -11.49 -1.36 20.77
CA GLY A 216 -12.55 -2.22 21.31
C GLY A 216 -13.73 -2.41 20.35
N GLN A 217 -13.50 -2.37 19.04
CA GLN A 217 -14.53 -2.45 18.00
C GLN A 217 -14.49 -3.81 17.31
N GLN A 218 -15.66 -4.33 16.97
CA GLN A 218 -15.79 -5.48 16.08
C GLN A 218 -15.63 -5.03 14.62
N LEU A 219 -15.19 -5.95 13.75
CA LEU A 219 -15.24 -5.74 12.31
C LEU A 219 -16.69 -5.73 11.81
N PRO A 220 -17.03 -4.98 10.76
CA PRO A 220 -18.40 -4.88 10.26
C PRO A 220 -18.92 -6.17 9.64
N VAL A 221 -18.03 -7.02 9.16
CA VAL A 221 -18.29 -8.36 8.60
C VAL A 221 -17.16 -9.31 9.03
N PRO A 222 -17.31 -10.64 8.90
CA PRO A 222 -16.23 -11.56 9.21
C PRO A 222 -14.95 -11.21 8.46
N GLY A 223 -13.83 -11.09 9.21
CA GLY A 223 -12.53 -10.70 8.65
C GLY A 223 -11.48 -11.80 8.70
N GLY A 224 -11.78 -12.93 9.35
CA GLY A 224 -10.85 -14.04 9.52
C GLY A 224 -11.48 -15.18 10.31
N TYR A 225 -10.62 -16.04 10.85
CA TYR A 225 -11.02 -17.25 11.56
C TYR A 225 -10.59 -17.20 13.04
N ASP A 226 -11.45 -17.67 13.93
CA ASP A 226 -11.14 -17.91 15.34
C ASP A 226 -10.24 -19.16 15.52
N SER A 227 -9.90 -19.47 16.78
CA SER A 227 -9.08 -20.64 17.12
C SER A 227 -9.74 -21.97 16.78
N ASN A 228 -11.07 -22.01 16.66
CA ASN A 228 -11.85 -23.19 16.29
C ASN A 228 -12.02 -23.37 14.77
N GLY A 229 -11.63 -22.34 13.98
CA GLY A 229 -11.77 -22.33 12.53
C GLY A 229 -13.11 -21.78 12.04
N ASN A 230 -13.88 -21.12 12.91
CA ASN A 230 -15.12 -20.43 12.51
C ASN A 230 -14.81 -19.01 12.03
N LEU A 231 -15.63 -18.50 11.13
CA LEU A 231 -15.56 -17.10 10.72
C LEU A 231 -15.91 -16.19 11.90
N THR A 232 -15.13 -15.13 12.09
CA THR A 232 -15.32 -14.19 13.21
C THR A 232 -15.18 -12.73 12.78
N THR A 233 -15.89 -11.85 13.49
CA THR A 233 -15.73 -10.39 13.44
C THR A 233 -14.83 -9.86 14.55
N ASP A 234 -14.38 -10.74 15.48
CA ASP A 234 -13.54 -10.36 16.59
C ASP A 234 -12.08 -10.18 16.14
N PRO A 235 -11.55 -8.94 16.15
CA PRO A 235 -10.19 -8.68 15.70
C PRO A 235 -9.13 -9.36 16.60
N ALA A 236 -9.39 -9.54 17.89
CA ALA A 236 -8.45 -10.19 18.82
C ALA A 236 -8.28 -11.69 18.50
N GLU A 237 -9.38 -12.39 18.17
CA GLU A 237 -9.33 -13.78 17.74
C GLU A 237 -8.63 -13.94 16.39
N ILE A 238 -8.83 -12.99 15.45
CA ILE A 238 -8.15 -13.00 14.15
C ILE A 238 -6.64 -12.79 14.33
N GLU A 239 -6.22 -11.84 15.14
CA GLU A 239 -4.79 -11.61 15.42
C GLU A 239 -4.14 -12.81 16.12
N LYS A 240 -4.83 -13.47 17.03
CA LYS A 240 -4.35 -14.67 17.71
C LYS A 240 -4.07 -15.82 16.74
N THR A 241 -4.91 -15.99 15.73
CA THR A 241 -4.78 -17.06 14.74
C THR A 241 -3.92 -16.67 13.53
N TRP A 242 -3.77 -15.37 13.25
CA TRP A 242 -3.18 -14.83 12.03
C TRP A 242 -3.80 -15.41 10.75
N ARG A 243 -5.09 -15.76 10.78
CA ARG A 243 -5.85 -16.35 9.68
C ARG A 243 -6.87 -15.36 9.15
N VAL A 244 -6.39 -14.38 8.38
CA VAL A 244 -7.24 -13.38 7.73
C VAL A 244 -8.02 -14.02 6.57
N LEU A 245 -9.25 -13.59 6.36
CA LEU A 245 -10.12 -14.08 5.29
C LEU A 245 -9.72 -13.43 3.95
N PRO A 246 -9.59 -14.19 2.85
CA PRO A 246 -9.50 -13.62 1.51
C PRO A 246 -10.75 -12.82 1.14
N MET A 247 -10.62 -11.67 0.49
CA MET A 247 -11.75 -10.86 0.05
C MET A 247 -12.63 -11.64 -0.93
N GLY A 248 -13.96 -11.60 -0.74
CA GLY A 248 -14.87 -12.35 -1.59
C GLY A 248 -14.63 -13.87 -1.56
N TYR A 249 -14.05 -14.39 -0.46
CA TYR A 249 -13.82 -15.81 -0.21
C TYR A 249 -12.90 -16.48 -1.25
N TRP A 250 -13.44 -17.41 -2.05
CA TRP A 250 -12.67 -18.14 -3.07
C TRP A 250 -12.10 -17.21 -4.17
N LYS A 251 -12.76 -16.06 -4.44
CA LYS A 251 -12.31 -15.10 -5.47
C LYS A 251 -10.96 -14.49 -5.08
N GLY A 252 -10.86 -13.94 -3.87
CA GLY A 252 -9.61 -13.39 -3.36
C GLY A 252 -8.54 -14.45 -3.18
N SER A 253 -8.91 -15.67 -2.73
CA SER A 253 -7.97 -16.79 -2.66
C SER A 253 -7.39 -17.13 -4.04
N GLY A 254 -8.25 -17.24 -5.06
CA GLY A 254 -7.81 -17.51 -6.43
C GLY A 254 -6.95 -16.38 -7.00
N LEU A 255 -7.35 -15.12 -6.77
CA LEU A 255 -6.58 -13.96 -7.22
C LEU A 255 -5.19 -13.93 -6.58
N SER A 256 -5.08 -14.14 -5.26
CA SER A 256 -3.79 -14.19 -4.57
C SER A 256 -2.84 -15.23 -5.17
N ILE A 257 -3.36 -16.44 -5.43
CA ILE A 257 -2.58 -17.54 -5.99
C ILE A 257 -2.07 -17.18 -7.40
N ILE A 258 -2.93 -16.63 -8.25
CA ILE A 258 -2.57 -16.26 -9.62
C ILE A 258 -1.56 -15.11 -9.64
N LEU A 259 -1.71 -14.10 -8.77
CA LEU A 259 -0.74 -13.00 -8.65
C LEU A 259 0.64 -13.51 -8.24
N ASP A 260 0.73 -14.46 -7.28
CA ASP A 260 2.00 -15.08 -6.89
C ASP A 260 2.63 -15.89 -8.04
N MET A 261 1.83 -16.68 -8.75
CA MET A 261 2.31 -17.46 -9.90
C MET A 261 2.88 -16.57 -11.00
N ILE A 262 2.14 -15.53 -11.40
CA ILE A 262 2.60 -14.59 -12.45
C ILE A 262 3.88 -13.88 -12.01
N ALA A 263 3.92 -13.36 -10.78
CA ALA A 263 5.09 -12.67 -10.25
C ALA A 263 6.32 -13.58 -10.25
N THR A 264 6.19 -14.78 -9.72
CA THR A 264 7.29 -15.75 -9.61
C THR A 264 7.79 -16.21 -10.99
N VAL A 265 6.88 -16.50 -11.93
CA VAL A 265 7.24 -16.95 -13.29
C VAL A 265 7.96 -15.86 -14.07
N LEU A 266 7.47 -14.62 -14.05
CA LEU A 266 8.07 -13.54 -14.83
C LEU A 266 9.43 -13.09 -14.26
N SER A 267 9.55 -12.99 -12.94
CA SER A 267 10.77 -12.53 -12.29
C SER A 267 11.81 -13.63 -12.07
N ASN A 268 11.43 -14.91 -12.15
CA ASN A 268 12.21 -16.03 -11.61
C ASN A 268 12.59 -15.85 -10.12
N GLY A 269 11.78 -15.07 -9.39
CA GLY A 269 11.98 -14.72 -7.99
C GLY A 269 11.36 -15.73 -7.02
N ASN A 270 11.20 -15.31 -5.77
CA ASN A 270 10.65 -16.15 -4.72
C ASN A 270 9.11 -16.13 -4.73
N SER A 271 8.50 -17.31 -4.62
CA SER A 271 7.06 -17.44 -4.37
C SER A 271 6.72 -17.15 -2.90
N VAL A 272 5.43 -16.94 -2.60
CA VAL A 272 4.91 -16.83 -1.22
C VAL A 272 5.42 -17.97 -0.33
N ALA A 273 5.37 -19.21 -0.83
CA ALA A 273 5.85 -20.38 -0.10
C ALA A 273 7.35 -20.30 0.21
N LYS A 274 8.16 -19.84 -0.75
CA LYS A 274 9.61 -19.69 -0.57
C LYS A 274 9.94 -18.57 0.41
N ILE A 275 9.27 -17.42 0.30
CA ILE A 275 9.42 -16.29 1.24
C ILE A 275 9.12 -16.76 2.67
N GLY A 276 8.09 -17.57 2.85
CA GLY A 276 7.75 -18.14 4.16
C GLY A 276 8.86 -18.99 4.81
N THR A 277 9.84 -19.46 4.05
CA THR A 277 10.98 -20.23 4.60
C THR A 277 12.09 -19.34 5.17
N PHE A 278 12.08 -18.05 4.92
CA PHE A 278 13.14 -17.13 5.38
C PHE A 278 12.96 -16.69 6.84
N GLY A 279 11.75 -16.84 7.41
CA GLY A 279 11.44 -16.39 8.75
C GLY A 279 11.01 -14.91 8.83
N ASP A 280 11.61 -14.05 8.01
CA ASP A 280 11.26 -12.64 7.84
C ASP A 280 10.75 -12.37 6.41
N GLU A 281 10.06 -11.23 6.22
CA GLU A 281 9.45 -10.83 4.95
C GLU A 281 10.47 -10.13 4.04
N ILE A 282 11.39 -10.93 3.49
CA ILE A 282 12.51 -10.50 2.64
C ILE A 282 12.51 -11.26 1.31
N GLY A 283 13.18 -10.70 0.31
CA GLY A 283 13.29 -11.34 -1.00
C GLY A 283 11.99 -11.45 -1.78
N LEU A 284 11.09 -10.47 -1.63
CA LEU A 284 9.78 -10.42 -2.26
C LEU A 284 9.90 -10.22 -3.77
N THR A 285 8.78 -10.46 -4.44
CA THR A 285 8.64 -10.28 -5.89
C THR A 285 7.56 -9.26 -6.20
N GLN A 286 7.88 -8.31 -7.08
CA GLN A 286 6.96 -7.27 -7.51
C GLN A 286 6.87 -7.22 -9.04
N ILE A 287 5.68 -6.88 -9.54
CA ILE A 287 5.45 -6.66 -10.97
C ILE A 287 4.99 -5.21 -11.14
N MET A 288 5.62 -4.53 -12.08
CA MET A 288 5.28 -3.18 -12.51
C MET A 288 4.85 -3.21 -13.97
N ILE A 289 3.65 -2.73 -14.26
CA ILE A 289 3.12 -2.59 -15.61
C ILE A 289 2.69 -1.13 -15.77
N ALA A 290 3.19 -0.49 -16.82
CA ALA A 290 2.75 0.82 -17.26
C ALA A 290 2.19 0.71 -18.68
N ILE A 291 1.09 1.41 -18.97
CA ILE A 291 0.47 1.48 -20.28
C ILE A 291 0.30 2.95 -20.64
N ASP A 292 0.79 3.35 -21.80
CA ASP A 292 0.65 4.71 -22.28
C ASP A 292 -0.70 4.91 -23.01
N PRO A 293 -1.72 5.54 -22.41
CA PRO A 293 -3.01 5.75 -23.03
C PRO A 293 -2.95 6.69 -24.22
N THR A 294 -1.90 7.50 -24.34
CA THR A 294 -1.75 8.48 -25.43
C THR A 294 -1.50 7.82 -26.79
N ARG A 295 -1.32 6.51 -26.82
CA ARG A 295 -1.27 5.72 -28.07
C ARG A 295 -2.64 5.59 -28.75
N PHE A 296 -3.72 5.82 -28.01
CA PHE A 296 -5.09 5.67 -28.52
C PHE A 296 -5.92 6.94 -28.34
N ASN A 297 -5.67 7.72 -27.27
CA ASN A 297 -6.47 8.89 -26.91
C ASN A 297 -5.54 10.09 -26.67
N THR A 298 -6.05 11.30 -26.82
CA THR A 298 -5.37 12.48 -26.28
C THR A 298 -5.49 12.50 -24.74
N VAL A 299 -4.74 13.39 -24.09
CA VAL A 299 -4.84 13.59 -22.64
C VAL A 299 -6.26 14.09 -22.28
N GLU A 300 -6.80 15.01 -23.05
CA GLU A 300 -8.13 15.59 -22.87
C GLU A 300 -9.24 14.54 -23.03
N GLU A 301 -9.11 13.64 -24.01
CA GLU A 301 -10.04 12.52 -24.19
C GLU A 301 -9.98 11.54 -23.02
N THR A 302 -8.79 11.25 -22.54
CA THR A 302 -8.59 10.38 -21.35
C THR A 302 -9.24 11.02 -20.13
N ASP A 303 -8.98 12.30 -19.86
CA ASP A 303 -9.61 13.04 -18.75
C ASP A 303 -11.13 13.06 -18.87
N ALA A 304 -11.66 13.34 -20.05
CA ALA A 304 -13.11 13.37 -20.27
C ALA A 304 -13.79 12.02 -19.98
N ILE A 305 -13.15 10.91 -20.37
CA ILE A 305 -13.64 9.55 -20.07
C ILE A 305 -13.63 9.29 -18.57
N VAL A 306 -12.51 9.56 -17.90
CA VAL A 306 -12.36 9.31 -16.45
C VAL A 306 -13.31 10.19 -15.65
N ASP A 307 -13.41 11.48 -15.98
CA ASP A 307 -14.29 12.43 -15.32
C ASP A 307 -15.77 12.07 -15.47
N ALA A 308 -16.18 11.60 -16.66
CA ALA A 308 -17.56 11.14 -16.88
C ALA A 308 -17.89 9.92 -15.99
N ILE A 309 -16.99 8.95 -15.87
CA ILE A 309 -17.16 7.78 -14.99
C ILE A 309 -17.24 8.21 -13.53
N ILE A 310 -16.34 9.08 -13.08
CA ILE A 310 -16.33 9.58 -11.70
C ILE A 310 -17.60 10.37 -11.40
N ALA A 311 -18.05 11.23 -12.31
CA ALA A 311 -19.26 12.01 -12.15
C ALA A 311 -20.50 11.12 -12.04
N ASP A 312 -20.62 10.09 -12.89
CA ASP A 312 -21.72 9.13 -12.83
C ASP A 312 -21.75 8.39 -11.49
N VAL A 313 -20.61 7.81 -11.05
CA VAL A 313 -20.51 7.13 -9.76
C VAL A 313 -20.85 8.06 -8.60
N LYS A 314 -20.40 9.32 -8.62
CA LYS A 314 -20.67 10.30 -7.56
C LYS A 314 -22.10 10.84 -7.59
N SER A 315 -22.83 10.69 -8.69
CA SER A 315 -24.25 11.02 -8.79
C SER A 315 -25.16 10.01 -8.08
N SER A 316 -24.61 8.87 -7.67
CA SER A 316 -25.35 7.84 -6.94
C SER A 316 -25.95 8.38 -5.64
N GLU A 317 -27.21 8.03 -5.37
CA GLU A 317 -27.87 8.40 -4.13
C GLU A 317 -27.15 7.80 -2.92
N PRO A 318 -26.79 8.62 -1.91
CA PRO A 318 -26.12 8.12 -0.71
C PRO A 318 -26.98 7.09 0.04
N ALA A 319 -26.34 5.99 0.48
CA ALA A 319 -27.03 4.92 1.21
C ALA A 319 -27.60 5.36 2.57
N ALA A 320 -27.09 6.45 3.16
CA ALA A 320 -27.56 7.03 4.42
C ALA A 320 -27.13 8.50 4.53
N GLU A 321 -27.80 9.26 5.41
CA GLU A 321 -27.43 10.64 5.74
C GLU A 321 -26.00 10.71 6.27
N GLY A 322 -25.17 11.60 5.72
CA GLY A 322 -23.76 11.79 6.10
C GLY A 322 -22.78 10.82 5.44
N VAL A 323 -23.25 9.91 4.58
CA VAL A 323 -22.42 9.07 3.73
C VAL A 323 -22.19 9.77 2.39
N SER A 324 -20.97 9.78 1.90
CA SER A 324 -20.64 10.28 0.56
C SER A 324 -20.10 9.15 -0.30
N VAL A 325 -20.52 9.10 -1.56
CA VAL A 325 -19.96 8.19 -2.56
C VAL A 325 -18.63 8.78 -3.04
N MET A 326 -17.56 7.98 -2.95
CA MET A 326 -16.21 8.40 -3.32
C MET A 326 -15.64 7.45 -4.38
N TYR A 327 -14.85 7.99 -5.28
CA TYR A 327 -14.05 7.17 -6.20
C TYR A 327 -12.73 6.71 -5.54
N PRO A 328 -12.09 5.63 -6.01
CA PRO A 328 -10.83 5.15 -5.48
C PRO A 328 -9.71 6.20 -5.64
N GLY A 329 -8.99 6.50 -4.54
CA GLY A 329 -7.98 7.56 -4.45
C GLY A 329 -8.50 8.87 -3.84
N GLU A 330 -9.79 9.17 -3.90
CA GLU A 330 -10.37 10.38 -3.30
C GLU A 330 -10.14 10.49 -1.77
N PRO A 331 -10.21 9.40 -0.98
CA PRO A 331 -9.90 9.47 0.45
C PRO A 331 -8.47 9.91 0.73
N GLU A 332 -7.51 9.41 -0.05
CA GLU A 332 -6.11 9.78 0.07
C GLU A 332 -5.87 11.25 -0.29
N LEU A 333 -6.50 11.75 -1.36
CA LEU A 333 -6.44 13.16 -1.74
C LEU A 333 -6.98 14.08 -0.63
N LYS A 334 -8.09 13.69 0.01
CA LYS A 334 -8.63 14.42 1.16
C LYS A 334 -7.66 14.42 2.34
N SER A 335 -7.02 13.28 2.61
CA SER A 335 -6.01 13.15 3.67
C SER A 335 -4.79 14.01 3.37
N ILE A 336 -4.27 13.99 2.14
CA ILE A 336 -3.15 14.81 1.70
C ILE A 336 -3.44 16.29 1.91
N LYS A 337 -4.63 16.75 1.50
CA LYS A 337 -5.03 18.15 1.67
C LYS A 337 -5.08 18.54 3.15
N ALA A 338 -5.77 17.78 3.98
CA ALA A 338 -5.88 18.05 5.41
C ALA A 338 -4.52 18.00 6.11
N ASN A 339 -3.68 17.00 5.81
CA ASN A 339 -2.38 16.84 6.45
C ASN A 339 -1.34 17.88 5.99
N LYS A 340 -1.48 18.42 4.78
CA LYS A 340 -0.66 19.60 4.35
C LYS A 340 -1.01 20.86 5.13
N GLU A 341 -2.29 21.08 5.42
CA GLU A 341 -2.76 22.27 6.13
C GLU A 341 -2.51 22.18 7.64
N GLU A 342 -2.80 21.03 8.24
CA GLU A 342 -2.81 20.84 9.69
C GLU A 342 -1.54 20.16 10.25
N GLY A 343 -0.69 19.58 9.40
CA GLY A 343 0.38 18.65 9.76
C GLY A 343 -0.12 17.20 9.80
N ILE A 344 0.80 16.25 9.70
CA ILE A 344 0.55 14.82 9.72
C ILE A 344 0.35 14.37 11.17
N PRO A 345 -0.79 13.74 11.54
CA PRO A 345 -0.98 13.20 12.88
C PRO A 345 -0.04 12.00 13.09
N VAL A 346 0.60 11.96 14.25
CA VAL A 346 1.58 10.92 14.61
C VAL A 346 1.21 10.27 15.94
N VAL A 347 1.68 9.04 16.13
CA VAL A 347 1.72 8.39 17.44
C VAL A 347 2.98 8.87 18.13
N ASP A 348 2.83 9.56 19.26
CA ASP A 348 3.92 10.26 19.95
C ASP A 348 5.11 9.35 20.22
N GLU A 349 4.89 8.14 20.74
CA GLU A 349 5.94 7.17 21.06
C GLU A 349 6.70 6.70 19.80
N VAL A 350 6.01 6.60 18.67
CA VAL A 350 6.66 6.21 17.39
C VAL A 350 7.53 7.35 16.89
N TRP A 351 7.02 8.60 16.93
CA TRP A 351 7.79 9.75 16.52
C TRP A 351 9.02 9.99 17.41
N GLU A 352 8.86 9.90 18.71
CA GLU A 352 9.96 10.00 19.66
C GLU A 352 11.03 8.93 19.41
N SER A 353 10.61 7.70 19.07
CA SER A 353 11.54 6.63 18.70
C SER A 353 12.36 6.96 17.45
N VAL A 354 11.76 7.63 16.45
CA VAL A 354 12.48 8.09 15.24
C VAL A 354 13.48 9.19 15.57
N LEU A 355 13.10 10.16 16.42
CA LEU A 355 14.01 11.22 16.86
C LEU A 355 15.22 10.67 17.62
N ALA A 356 15.05 9.58 18.35
CA ALA A 356 16.11 8.92 19.12
C ALA A 356 17.08 8.07 18.26
N MET A 357 16.74 7.72 17.02
CA MET A 357 17.58 6.99 16.07
C MET A 357 18.66 7.92 15.50
#